data_b1275509be243721aeba25c765fbf071
#
_entry.id   b1275509be243721aeba25c765fbf071
#
_cell.length_a   1.000
_cell.length_b   1.000
_cell.length_c   1.000
_cell.angle_alpha   90.00
_cell.angle_beta   90.00
_cell.angle_gamma   90.00
#
_symmetry.space_group_name_H-M   'P 1'
#
loop_
_entity.id
_entity.type
_entity.pdbx_description
1 polymer ?
#
loop_
_entity_poly.entity_id
_entity_poly.type
_entity_poly.pdbx_seq_one_letter_code
_entity_poly.pdbx_strand_id
1 'polypeptide(L)'
;MIRFFYSLLVYFLLPFTCFKLIYRGFRQPDYLKYWSERYGFYSTSTKQIWSKRKTLWIHAVSVGETKAAIPLIKLFLKKYPRHYLLITHGTPTGRATSIDIKDSRINRIYLPFDTPGATKRFLNTFKPEIGLLLETELWFNLIHQTFQQSIPLYLVNARLSEKSFQLYKRISFLVKPSLQELKSVLAQTRNDAKRFEALGAKNVEVMGNLKFDVAPPRDINKQSATLKKHLHLKHQLVLLIASSRQNEEEIILQSLLKLQYKNLVTIFVPRHPQRFKEVELLLKKYRVSFIKRSDKKIKNKPYQFILGDSMGEMYSYYNIANIALMGGTILPYGGQNLIESMAMSVPVILGPHTYNFYDVSNEAIHTGAGLRIQTLDELEKVLPRMLKPSSQLKMKKACGEIMLAHQGATLKIVNKIKSMI
;
A
#
# COMPACT_ATOMS: atom_id res chain seq x y z
N MET A 1 30.60 -4.84 -18.10
CA MET A 1 30.12 -4.52 -19.47
C MET A 1 28.61 -4.27 -19.48
N ILE A 2 27.73 -5.18 -19.08
CA ILE A 2 26.27 -5.07 -19.16
C ILE A 2 25.72 -3.86 -18.39
N ARG A 3 26.19 -3.62 -17.15
CA ARG A 3 25.79 -2.45 -16.36
C ARG A 3 26.18 -1.12 -17.00
N PHE A 4 27.25 -1.08 -17.75
CA PHE A 4 27.64 0.09 -18.52
C PHE A 4 26.57 0.44 -19.57
N PHE A 5 26.10 -0.54 -20.34
CA PHE A 5 25.02 -0.34 -21.31
C PHE A 5 23.69 0.07 -20.63
N TYR A 6 23.38 -0.53 -19.47
CA TYR A 6 22.24 -0.08 -18.68
C TYR A 6 22.40 1.38 -18.26
N SER A 7 23.56 1.78 -17.76
CA SER A 7 23.82 3.16 -17.34
C SER A 7 23.72 4.14 -18.52
N LEU A 8 24.25 3.76 -19.67
CA LEU A 8 24.14 4.56 -20.91
C LEU A 8 22.66 4.74 -21.31
N LEU A 9 21.88 3.66 -21.27
CA LEU A 9 20.44 3.71 -21.52
C LEU A 9 19.72 4.64 -20.54
N VAL A 10 20.02 4.55 -19.23
CA VAL A 10 19.41 5.43 -18.21
C VAL A 10 19.78 6.89 -18.46
N TYR A 11 21.03 7.20 -18.81
CA TYR A 11 21.44 8.56 -19.19
C TYR A 11 20.69 9.06 -20.43
N PHE A 12 20.55 8.23 -21.45
CA PHE A 12 19.79 8.55 -22.66
C PHE A 12 18.31 8.83 -22.36
N LEU A 13 17.72 8.09 -21.43
CA LEU A 13 16.33 8.28 -21.02
C LEU A 13 16.11 9.46 -20.06
N LEU A 14 17.18 10.03 -19.50
CA LEU A 14 17.08 11.10 -18.49
C LEU A 14 16.30 12.34 -18.97
N PRO A 15 16.50 12.87 -20.20
CA PRO A 15 15.72 13.99 -20.73
C PRO A 15 14.22 13.69 -20.76
N PHE A 16 13.83 12.47 -21.13
CA PHE A 16 12.43 12.05 -21.15
C PHE A 16 11.80 12.02 -19.76
N THR A 17 12.60 11.78 -18.71
CA THR A 17 12.10 11.86 -17.32
C THR A 17 11.75 13.29 -16.95
N CYS A 18 12.49 14.31 -17.45
CA CYS A 18 12.16 15.71 -17.27
C CYS A 18 10.80 16.05 -17.90
N PHE A 19 10.59 15.68 -19.16
CA PHE A 19 9.31 15.89 -19.84
C PHE A 19 8.15 15.21 -19.11
N LYS A 20 8.37 13.98 -18.65
CA LYS A 20 7.39 13.24 -17.86
C LYS A 20 7.05 13.93 -16.53
N LEU A 21 8.04 14.51 -15.85
CA LEU A 21 7.82 15.25 -14.61
C LEU A 21 7.05 16.55 -14.88
N ILE A 22 7.40 17.30 -15.94
CA ILE A 22 6.68 18.51 -16.38
C ILE A 22 5.22 18.15 -16.69
N TYR A 23 5.00 17.15 -17.56
CA TYR A 23 3.66 16.71 -17.91
C TYR A 23 2.80 16.30 -16.70
N ARG A 24 3.40 15.56 -15.76
CA ARG A 24 2.73 15.23 -14.50
C ARG A 24 2.50 16.46 -13.62
N GLY A 25 3.42 17.42 -13.66
CA GLY A 25 3.34 18.68 -12.93
C GLY A 25 2.15 19.55 -13.33
N PHE A 26 1.71 19.50 -14.59
CA PHE A 26 0.46 20.18 -15.03
C PHE A 26 -0.78 19.63 -14.31
N ARG A 27 -0.80 18.34 -13.98
CA ARG A 27 -1.91 17.72 -13.26
C ARG A 27 -1.73 17.76 -11.73
N GLN A 28 -0.49 17.69 -11.26
CA GLN A 28 -0.13 17.69 -9.84
C GLN A 28 1.18 18.48 -9.65
N PRO A 29 1.10 19.78 -9.28
CA PRO A 29 2.27 20.69 -9.18
C PRO A 29 3.38 20.20 -8.27
N ASP A 30 3.07 19.33 -7.30
CA ASP A 30 4.09 18.79 -6.39
C ASP A 30 5.17 17.94 -7.09
N TYR A 31 4.93 17.47 -8.33
CA TYR A 31 5.98 16.81 -9.13
C TYR A 31 7.09 17.76 -9.57
N LEU A 32 6.84 19.07 -9.58
CA LEU A 32 7.82 20.10 -9.94
C LEU A 32 8.69 20.54 -8.76
N LYS A 33 8.38 20.10 -7.52
CA LYS A 33 9.15 20.44 -6.34
C LYS A 33 10.34 19.50 -6.15
N TYR A 34 11.43 20.02 -5.59
CA TYR A 34 12.63 19.26 -5.18
C TYR A 34 13.31 18.46 -6.30
N TRP A 35 13.36 19.01 -7.49
CA TRP A 35 13.97 18.34 -8.66
C TRP A 35 15.43 17.98 -8.46
N SER A 36 16.20 18.86 -7.81
CA SER A 36 17.61 18.64 -7.54
C SER A 36 17.88 17.32 -6.82
N GLU A 37 16.99 16.94 -5.89
CA GLU A 37 17.08 15.66 -5.17
C GLU A 37 17.08 14.46 -6.14
N ARG A 38 16.24 14.50 -7.19
CA ARG A 38 16.12 13.43 -8.19
C ARG A 38 17.36 13.25 -9.06
N TYR A 39 18.21 14.26 -9.08
CA TYR A 39 19.52 14.20 -9.77
C TYR A 39 20.70 14.07 -8.80
N GLY A 40 20.40 13.89 -7.49
CA GLY A 40 21.41 13.73 -6.45
C GLY A 40 22.12 15.04 -6.10
N PHE A 41 21.50 16.19 -6.33
CA PHE A 41 22.05 17.48 -5.93
C PHE A 41 21.38 17.98 -4.64
N TYR A 42 22.21 18.23 -3.65
CA TYR A 42 21.79 18.64 -2.31
C TYR A 42 22.53 19.93 -1.90
N SER A 43 21.90 20.77 -1.09
CA SER A 43 22.51 22.00 -0.58
C SER A 43 23.74 21.71 0.28
N THR A 44 24.63 22.70 0.37
CA THR A 44 25.83 22.60 1.23
C THR A 44 25.45 22.37 2.68
N SER A 45 24.40 23.05 3.17
CA SER A 45 23.87 22.87 4.53
C SER A 45 23.40 21.42 4.75
N THR A 46 22.65 20.83 3.80
CA THR A 46 22.23 19.42 3.87
C THR A 46 23.46 18.50 3.99
N LYS A 47 24.47 18.68 3.14
CA LYS A 47 25.69 17.86 3.15
C LYS A 47 26.43 17.95 4.49
N GLN A 48 26.60 19.16 5.03
CA GLN A 48 27.27 19.38 6.32
C GLN A 48 26.53 18.74 7.49
N ILE A 49 25.20 18.88 7.51
CA ILE A 49 24.36 18.32 8.56
C ILE A 49 24.39 16.79 8.54
N TRP A 50 24.24 16.18 7.35
CA TRP A 50 24.07 14.73 7.23
C TRP A 50 25.38 13.95 7.25
N SER A 51 26.51 14.55 6.87
CA SER A 51 27.83 13.91 6.92
C SER A 51 28.26 13.47 8.33
N LYS A 52 27.71 14.08 9.38
CA LYS A 52 28.03 13.82 10.79
C LYS A 52 26.99 12.93 11.50
N ARG A 53 25.93 12.49 10.79
CA ARG A 53 24.81 11.75 11.39
C ARG A 53 24.91 10.26 11.12
N LYS A 54 24.67 9.46 12.14
CA LYS A 54 24.39 8.02 11.97
C LYS A 54 23.03 7.87 11.32
N THR A 55 23.00 7.37 10.10
CA THR A 55 21.81 7.39 9.25
C THR A 55 21.33 5.97 8.93
N LEU A 56 20.08 5.69 9.26
CA LEU A 56 19.35 4.55 8.73
C LEU A 56 18.53 5.02 7.53
N TRP A 57 18.52 4.24 6.44
CA TRP A 57 17.82 4.63 5.21
C TRP A 57 16.73 3.65 4.85
N ILE A 58 15.53 4.16 4.55
CA ILE A 58 14.36 3.41 4.06
C ILE A 58 13.91 4.03 2.75
N HIS A 59 13.74 3.21 1.70
CA HIS A 59 13.12 3.60 0.45
C HIS A 59 11.71 3.04 0.34
N ALA A 60 10.69 3.92 0.23
CA ALA A 60 9.29 3.59 0.03
C ALA A 60 8.73 4.48 -1.09
N VAL A 61 8.47 3.91 -2.26
CA VAL A 61 8.12 4.65 -3.49
C VAL A 61 6.76 5.32 -3.40
N SER A 62 5.77 4.58 -2.91
CA SER A 62 4.34 4.91 -3.00
C SER A 62 3.69 5.15 -1.64
N VAL A 63 2.45 5.65 -1.67
CA VAL A 63 1.58 5.77 -0.47
C VAL A 63 1.43 4.42 0.23
N GLY A 64 1.21 3.33 -0.53
CA GLY A 64 1.00 2.00 0.02
C GLY A 64 2.22 1.47 0.77
N GLU A 65 3.41 1.59 0.17
CA GLU A 65 4.68 1.21 0.78
C GLU A 65 5.01 2.08 2.00
N THR A 66 4.80 3.40 1.88
CA THR A 66 5.03 4.33 3.00
C THR A 66 4.16 3.95 4.20
N LYS A 67 2.87 3.67 3.99
CA LYS A 67 1.97 3.21 5.06
C LYS A 67 2.43 1.88 5.65
N ALA A 68 2.81 0.92 4.82
CA ALA A 68 3.34 -0.38 5.27
C ALA A 68 4.64 -0.23 6.09
N ALA A 69 5.47 0.77 5.77
CA ALA A 69 6.70 1.05 6.49
C ALA A 69 6.51 1.77 7.83
N ILE A 70 5.33 2.36 8.12
CA ILE A 70 5.10 3.12 9.38
C ILE A 70 5.46 2.33 10.65
N PRO A 71 5.04 1.06 10.82
CA PRO A 71 5.43 0.27 12.00
C PRO A 71 6.95 0.11 12.10
N LEU A 72 7.61 -0.15 10.98
CA LEU A 72 9.07 -0.30 10.90
C LEU A 72 9.79 1.01 11.28
N ILE A 73 9.35 2.14 10.71
CA ILE A 73 9.87 3.48 11.01
C ILE A 73 9.74 3.79 12.51
N LYS A 74 8.56 3.59 13.08
CA LYS A 74 8.32 3.84 14.51
C LYS A 74 9.18 2.96 15.41
N LEU A 75 9.36 1.69 15.05
CA LEU A 75 10.19 0.77 15.81
C LEU A 75 11.68 1.15 15.73
N PHE A 76 12.17 1.60 14.57
CA PHE A 76 13.54 2.13 14.43
C PHE A 76 13.78 3.36 15.29
N LEU A 77 12.90 4.35 15.22
CA LEU A 77 13.01 5.57 16.02
C LEU A 77 13.03 5.27 17.54
N LYS A 78 12.30 4.21 17.96
CA LYS A 78 12.28 3.76 19.35
C LYS A 78 13.56 3.01 19.75
N LYS A 79 14.01 2.06 18.90
CA LYS A 79 15.16 1.19 19.23
C LYS A 79 16.50 1.88 19.05
N TYR A 80 16.59 2.86 18.14
CA TYR A 80 17.83 3.54 17.78
C TYR A 80 17.72 5.07 18.00
N PRO A 81 17.66 5.53 19.26
CA PRO A 81 17.39 6.94 19.57
C PRO A 81 18.47 7.90 19.11
N ARG A 82 19.70 7.40 18.88
CA ARG A 82 20.85 8.20 18.41
C ARG A 82 20.97 8.28 16.88
N HIS A 83 20.13 7.53 16.14
CA HIS A 83 20.16 7.51 14.69
C HIS A 83 19.13 8.47 14.10
N TYR A 84 19.49 9.00 12.93
CA TYR A 84 18.60 9.73 12.06
C TYR A 84 18.03 8.79 11.00
N LEU A 85 16.83 9.06 10.56
CA LEU A 85 16.15 8.25 9.56
C LEU A 85 16.00 9.05 8.28
N LEU A 86 16.58 8.54 7.21
CA LEU A 86 16.39 9.05 5.85
C LEU A 86 15.29 8.22 5.18
N ILE A 87 14.19 8.87 4.77
CA ILE A 87 13.14 8.21 4.00
C ILE A 87 13.18 8.77 2.58
N THR A 88 13.35 7.89 1.61
CA THR A 88 13.33 8.27 0.20
C THR A 88 12.05 7.81 -0.47
N HIS A 89 11.50 8.64 -1.37
CA HIS A 89 10.25 8.41 -2.05
C HIS A 89 10.39 8.51 -3.57
N GLY A 90 9.50 7.84 -4.31
CA GLY A 90 9.39 8.00 -5.77
C GLY A 90 8.33 9.03 -6.18
N THR A 91 7.29 9.24 -5.34
CA THR A 91 6.12 10.06 -5.66
C THR A 91 5.85 11.16 -4.62
N PRO A 92 5.25 12.31 -5.01
CA PRO A 92 4.86 13.36 -4.09
C PRO A 92 3.87 12.89 -3.01
N THR A 93 2.90 12.06 -3.41
CA THR A 93 1.90 11.51 -2.49
C THR A 93 2.52 10.55 -1.46
N GLY A 94 3.51 9.75 -1.86
CA GLY A 94 4.29 8.92 -0.93
C GLY A 94 5.04 9.78 0.09
N ARG A 95 5.73 10.85 -0.38
CA ARG A 95 6.43 11.80 0.48
C ARG A 95 5.46 12.49 1.47
N ALA A 96 4.32 12.96 0.99
CA ALA A 96 3.29 13.58 1.82
C ALA A 96 2.78 12.63 2.92
N THR A 97 2.56 11.36 2.60
CA THR A 97 2.10 10.34 3.57
C THR A 97 3.07 10.17 4.74
N SER A 98 4.37 10.34 4.52
CA SER A 98 5.37 10.21 5.60
C SER A 98 5.42 11.42 6.53
N ILE A 99 4.85 12.56 6.15
CA ILE A 99 4.85 13.81 6.96
C ILE A 99 4.06 13.63 8.25
N ASP A 100 3.07 12.75 8.25
CA ASP A 100 2.26 12.46 9.44
C ASP A 100 3.09 11.84 10.58
N ILE A 101 4.27 11.30 10.28
CA ILE A 101 5.21 10.81 11.29
C ILE A 101 6.04 12.00 11.79
N LYS A 102 5.60 12.62 12.89
CA LYS A 102 6.25 13.79 13.48
C LYS A 102 7.44 13.36 14.34
N ASP A 103 8.64 13.39 13.79
CA ASP A 103 9.91 13.19 14.51
C ASP A 103 11.00 14.03 13.82
N SER A 104 11.72 14.85 14.57
CA SER A 104 12.75 15.75 14.05
C SER A 104 13.98 15.03 13.49
N ARG A 105 14.15 13.76 13.78
CA ARG A 105 15.23 12.91 13.25
C ARG A 105 14.96 12.41 11.84
N ILE A 106 13.75 12.61 11.28
CA ILE A 106 13.39 12.12 9.94
C ILE A 106 13.66 13.18 8.88
N ASN A 107 14.44 12.82 7.88
CA ASN A 107 14.50 13.55 6.61
C ASN A 107 13.78 12.80 5.49
N ARG A 108 13.15 13.55 4.61
CA ARG A 108 12.33 13.04 3.51
C ARG A 108 12.77 13.66 2.22
N ILE A 109 13.24 12.83 1.30
CA ILE A 109 13.71 13.28 -0.01
C ILE A 109 13.19 12.35 -1.12
N TYR A 110 13.37 12.76 -2.36
CA TYR A 110 13.18 11.85 -3.49
C TYR A 110 14.43 11.00 -3.70
N LEU A 111 14.25 9.71 -4.02
CA LEU A 111 15.34 8.87 -4.49
C LEU A 111 15.87 9.45 -5.82
N PRO A 112 17.19 9.57 -5.99
CA PRO A 112 17.72 10.01 -7.27
C PRO A 112 17.46 9.00 -8.37
N PHE A 113 17.41 9.48 -9.62
CA PHE A 113 17.38 8.59 -10.78
C PHE A 113 18.61 7.67 -10.78
N ASP A 114 18.43 6.44 -11.27
CA ASP A 114 19.42 5.37 -11.17
C ASP A 114 20.61 5.56 -12.12
N THR A 115 21.19 6.76 -12.13
CA THR A 115 22.47 7.01 -12.83
C THR A 115 23.65 6.84 -11.86
N PRO A 116 24.80 6.35 -12.33
CA PRO A 116 25.99 6.19 -11.49
C PRO A 116 26.38 7.47 -10.74
N GLY A 117 26.30 8.62 -11.40
CA GLY A 117 26.64 9.90 -10.81
C GLY A 117 25.66 10.38 -9.73
N ALA A 118 24.35 10.24 -9.97
CA ALA A 118 23.34 10.68 -9.01
C ALA A 118 23.30 9.78 -7.76
N THR A 119 23.38 8.45 -7.94
CA THR A 119 23.43 7.49 -6.83
C THR A 119 24.69 7.64 -5.99
N LYS A 120 25.86 7.88 -6.63
CA LYS A 120 27.11 8.16 -5.90
C LYS A 120 27.01 9.45 -5.06
N ARG A 121 26.45 10.56 -5.62
CA ARG A 121 26.26 11.80 -4.88
C ARG A 121 25.32 11.62 -3.69
N PHE A 122 24.24 10.85 -3.86
CA PHE A 122 23.30 10.51 -2.79
C PHE A 122 24.01 9.80 -1.65
N LEU A 123 24.69 8.69 -1.93
CA LEU A 123 25.37 7.88 -0.91
C LEU A 123 26.48 8.68 -0.20
N ASN A 124 27.26 9.47 -0.95
CA ASN A 124 28.32 10.32 -0.37
C ASN A 124 27.74 11.43 0.53
N THR A 125 26.54 11.91 0.27
CA THR A 125 25.88 12.96 1.06
C THR A 125 25.32 12.42 2.37
N PHE A 126 24.61 11.29 2.31
CA PHE A 126 23.85 10.78 3.45
C PHE A 126 24.58 9.67 4.21
N LYS A 127 25.56 9.00 3.60
CA LYS A 127 26.39 7.94 4.21
C LYS A 127 25.58 6.98 5.10
N PRO A 128 24.53 6.33 4.58
CA PRO A 128 23.70 5.49 5.43
C PRO A 128 24.52 4.28 5.92
N GLU A 129 24.37 3.93 7.19
CA GLU A 129 24.98 2.73 7.78
C GLU A 129 24.30 1.45 7.24
N ILE A 130 23.03 1.56 6.89
CA ILE A 130 22.22 0.48 6.32
C ILE A 130 21.12 1.06 5.44
N GLY A 131 20.76 0.35 4.37
CA GLY A 131 19.66 0.68 3.47
C GLY A 131 18.60 -0.42 3.39
N LEU A 132 17.33 -0.01 3.36
CA LEU A 132 16.18 -0.90 3.20
C LEU A 132 15.36 -0.44 1.99
N LEU A 133 15.30 -1.25 0.94
CA LEU A 133 14.41 -1.04 -0.21
C LEU A 133 13.12 -1.83 0.00
N LEU A 134 11.96 -1.20 -0.12
CA LEU A 134 10.68 -1.89 0.05
C LEU A 134 10.17 -2.51 -1.25
N GLU A 135 9.49 -3.63 -1.10
CA GLU A 135 8.80 -4.40 -2.16
C GLU A 135 9.73 -4.86 -3.30
N THR A 136 9.57 -4.35 -4.54
CA THR A 136 10.31 -4.87 -5.71
C THR A 136 11.15 -3.78 -6.38
N GLU A 137 11.91 -3.05 -5.59
CA GLU A 137 12.70 -1.89 -6.06
C GLU A 137 14.14 -2.30 -6.38
N LEU A 138 14.37 -2.83 -7.62
CA LEU A 138 15.70 -3.20 -8.10
C LEU A 138 16.32 -2.07 -8.94
N TRP A 139 17.07 -1.18 -8.28
CA TRP A 139 17.81 -0.07 -8.87
C TRP A 139 19.26 -0.49 -9.07
N PHE A 140 19.62 -0.92 -10.26
CA PHE A 140 20.87 -1.64 -10.54
C PHE A 140 22.15 -0.84 -10.25
N ASN A 141 22.17 0.46 -10.55
CA ASN A 141 23.32 1.31 -10.22
C ASN A 141 23.36 1.63 -8.72
N LEU A 142 22.22 1.90 -8.12
CA LEU A 142 22.11 2.17 -6.68
C LEU A 142 22.59 0.97 -5.86
N ILE A 143 22.11 -0.23 -6.19
CA ILE A 143 22.50 -1.48 -5.51
C ILE A 143 24.01 -1.67 -5.65
N HIS A 144 24.55 -1.49 -6.85
CA HIS A 144 26.00 -1.62 -7.07
C HIS A 144 26.80 -0.57 -6.30
N GLN A 145 26.38 0.68 -6.28
CA GLN A 145 27.07 1.74 -5.55
C GLN A 145 27.05 1.51 -4.03
N THR A 146 25.95 0.97 -3.48
CA THR A 146 25.91 0.58 -2.06
C THR A 146 26.86 -0.57 -1.76
N PHE A 147 26.90 -1.58 -2.64
CA PHE A 147 27.84 -2.69 -2.53
C PHE A 147 29.30 -2.22 -2.58
N GLN A 148 29.65 -1.35 -3.53
CA GLN A 148 31.00 -0.78 -3.66
C GLN A 148 31.44 0.04 -2.43
N GLN A 149 30.51 0.66 -1.75
CA GLN A 149 30.74 1.45 -0.53
C GLN A 149 30.59 0.62 0.75
N SER A 150 30.43 -0.70 0.63
CA SER A 150 30.22 -1.62 1.77
C SER A 150 29.02 -1.26 2.64
N ILE A 151 28.00 -0.61 2.07
CA ILE A 151 26.75 -0.28 2.75
C ILE A 151 25.82 -1.50 2.66
N PRO A 152 25.42 -2.14 3.77
CA PRO A 152 24.47 -3.26 3.74
C PRO A 152 23.12 -2.81 3.21
N LEU A 153 22.68 -3.38 2.09
CA LEU A 153 21.39 -3.07 1.47
C LEU A 153 20.48 -4.30 1.50
N TYR A 154 19.30 -4.13 2.04
CA TYR A 154 18.29 -5.18 2.13
C TYR A 154 17.10 -4.86 1.24
N LEU A 155 16.57 -5.87 0.57
CA LEU A 155 15.24 -5.80 -0.01
C LEU A 155 14.25 -6.33 1.03
N VAL A 156 13.37 -5.46 1.54
CA VAL A 156 12.46 -5.81 2.66
C VAL A 156 11.00 -5.78 2.20
N ASN A 157 10.18 -6.58 2.86
CA ASN A 157 8.79 -6.78 2.41
C ASN A 157 8.76 -7.18 0.93
N ALA A 158 9.76 -7.96 0.51
CA ALA A 158 10.03 -8.27 -0.88
C ALA A 158 8.90 -9.12 -1.47
N ARG A 159 8.34 -8.64 -2.59
CA ARG A 159 7.25 -9.30 -3.31
C ARG A 159 7.59 -9.39 -4.79
N LEU A 160 7.33 -10.54 -5.39
CA LEU A 160 7.57 -10.74 -6.80
C LEU A 160 6.41 -11.52 -7.44
N SER A 161 5.55 -10.83 -8.19
CA SER A 161 4.46 -11.49 -8.93
C SER A 161 5.03 -12.42 -10.01
N GLU A 162 4.25 -13.44 -10.40
CA GLU A 162 4.65 -14.34 -11.48
C GLU A 162 4.98 -13.59 -12.78
N LYS A 163 4.15 -12.61 -13.15
CA LYS A 163 4.39 -11.75 -14.31
C LYS A 163 5.73 -11.02 -14.23
N SER A 164 6.06 -10.45 -13.09
CA SER A 164 7.34 -9.74 -12.88
C SER A 164 8.51 -10.72 -12.85
N PHE A 165 8.34 -11.90 -12.28
CA PHE A 165 9.34 -12.97 -12.29
C PHE A 165 9.73 -13.35 -13.72
N GLN A 166 8.74 -13.61 -14.60
CA GLN A 166 9.00 -13.94 -15.99
C GLN A 166 9.69 -12.81 -16.75
N LEU A 167 9.36 -11.54 -16.45
CA LEU A 167 10.05 -10.39 -17.01
C LEU A 167 11.51 -10.33 -16.54
N TYR A 168 11.75 -10.46 -15.24
CA TYR A 168 13.11 -10.43 -14.67
C TYR A 168 13.98 -11.59 -15.12
N LYS A 169 13.39 -12.75 -15.39
CA LYS A 169 14.09 -13.90 -15.98
C LYS A 169 14.67 -13.57 -17.35
N ARG A 170 13.95 -12.78 -18.18
CA ARG A 170 14.44 -12.34 -19.51
C ARG A 170 15.66 -11.41 -19.43
N ILE A 171 15.79 -10.66 -18.35
CA ILE A 171 16.91 -9.75 -18.08
C ILE A 171 17.76 -10.25 -16.90
N SER A 172 17.85 -11.56 -16.73
CA SER A 172 18.56 -12.20 -15.61
C SER A 172 20.04 -11.80 -15.54
N PHE A 173 20.66 -11.45 -16.67
CA PHE A 173 22.03 -10.94 -16.77
C PHE A 173 22.25 -9.62 -16.00
N LEU A 174 21.19 -8.81 -15.77
CA LEU A 174 21.22 -7.61 -14.91
C LEU A 174 20.72 -7.92 -13.49
N VAL A 175 19.65 -8.70 -13.42
CA VAL A 175 18.93 -8.96 -12.15
C VAL A 175 19.76 -9.83 -11.21
N LYS A 176 20.34 -10.94 -11.72
CA LYS A 176 21.10 -11.88 -10.89
C LYS A 176 22.30 -11.23 -10.17
N PRO A 177 23.20 -10.49 -10.86
CA PRO A 177 24.29 -9.81 -10.18
C PRO A 177 23.82 -8.83 -9.11
N SER A 178 22.75 -8.09 -9.40
CA SER A 178 22.21 -7.09 -8.46
C SER A 178 21.58 -7.74 -7.22
N LEU A 179 20.87 -8.86 -7.38
CA LEU A 179 20.36 -9.63 -6.23
C LEU A 179 21.50 -10.21 -5.37
N GLN A 180 22.64 -10.55 -5.98
CA GLN A 180 23.82 -11.05 -5.28
C GLN A 180 24.61 -9.95 -4.56
N GLU A 181 24.47 -8.70 -4.95
CA GLU A 181 25.03 -7.52 -4.29
C GLU A 181 24.20 -7.06 -3.08
N LEU A 182 22.94 -7.54 -2.94
CA LEU A 182 22.14 -7.31 -1.75
C LEU A 182 22.65 -8.13 -0.55
N LYS A 183 22.58 -7.56 0.64
CA LYS A 183 22.89 -8.28 1.89
C LYS A 183 21.92 -9.44 2.12
N SER A 184 20.61 -9.20 1.92
CA SER A 184 19.57 -10.22 2.00
C SER A 184 18.27 -9.73 1.34
N VAL A 185 17.43 -10.68 0.92
CA VAL A 185 16.06 -10.48 0.46
C VAL A 185 15.11 -11.01 1.53
N LEU A 186 14.33 -10.12 2.14
CA LEU A 186 13.36 -10.44 3.19
C LEU A 186 11.96 -10.50 2.58
N ALA A 187 11.57 -11.68 2.14
CA ALA A 187 10.37 -11.92 1.33
C ALA A 187 9.09 -11.93 2.17
N GLN A 188 7.97 -11.56 1.54
CA GLN A 188 6.64 -11.60 2.17
C GLN A 188 6.15 -13.04 2.35
N THR A 189 6.29 -13.87 1.31
CA THR A 189 5.76 -15.22 1.25
C THR A 189 6.82 -16.23 0.82
N ARG A 190 6.56 -17.53 1.02
CA ARG A 190 7.40 -18.60 0.50
C ARG A 190 7.48 -18.60 -1.03
N ASN A 191 6.39 -18.21 -1.71
CA ASN A 191 6.37 -18.13 -3.17
C ASN A 191 7.25 -16.98 -3.68
N ASP A 192 7.23 -15.83 -3.00
CA ASP A 192 8.14 -14.73 -3.32
C ASP A 192 9.60 -15.15 -3.13
N ALA A 193 9.90 -15.81 -2.00
CA ALA A 193 11.24 -16.31 -1.70
C ALA A 193 11.75 -17.23 -2.81
N LYS A 194 10.98 -18.25 -3.19
CA LYS A 194 11.35 -19.18 -4.29
C LYS A 194 11.64 -18.45 -5.61
N ARG A 195 10.85 -17.42 -5.94
CA ARG A 195 11.06 -16.63 -7.17
C ARG A 195 12.37 -15.83 -7.11
N PHE A 196 12.67 -15.20 -5.98
CA PHE A 196 13.96 -14.50 -5.81
C PHE A 196 15.15 -15.44 -5.83
N GLU A 197 15.07 -16.62 -5.21
CA GLU A 197 16.10 -17.66 -5.26
C GLU A 197 16.31 -18.13 -6.70
N ALA A 198 15.23 -18.39 -7.46
CA ALA A 198 15.30 -18.77 -8.87
C ALA A 198 15.91 -17.69 -9.77
N LEU A 199 15.84 -16.39 -9.38
CA LEU A 199 16.53 -15.28 -10.04
C LEU A 199 17.99 -15.13 -9.59
N GLY A 200 18.45 -15.93 -8.62
CA GLY A 200 19.84 -15.98 -8.17
C GLY A 200 20.17 -15.17 -6.93
N ALA A 201 19.17 -14.78 -6.14
CA ALA A 201 19.38 -14.22 -4.81
C ALA A 201 20.02 -15.28 -3.88
N LYS A 202 21.05 -14.90 -3.10
CA LYS A 202 21.78 -15.84 -2.23
C LYS A 202 21.20 -15.99 -0.83
N ASN A 203 20.76 -14.89 -0.25
CA ASN A 203 20.27 -14.83 1.13
C ASN A 203 18.81 -14.41 1.11
N VAL A 204 17.89 -15.38 1.09
CA VAL A 204 16.44 -15.13 1.05
C VAL A 204 15.81 -15.69 2.31
N GLU A 205 15.01 -14.89 3.01
CA GLU A 205 14.30 -15.29 4.22
C GLU A 205 12.85 -14.80 4.17
N VAL A 206 11.93 -15.61 4.66
CA VAL A 206 10.51 -15.24 4.75
C VAL A 206 10.25 -14.53 6.07
N MET A 207 9.89 -13.24 6.02
CA MET A 207 9.64 -12.42 7.19
C MET A 207 8.15 -12.12 7.41
N GLY A 208 7.31 -12.32 6.39
CA GLY A 208 5.91 -11.91 6.39
C GLY A 208 5.71 -10.53 5.75
N ASN A 209 4.48 -10.04 5.82
CA ASN A 209 4.09 -8.80 5.15
C ASN A 209 3.85 -7.69 6.18
N LEU A 210 4.60 -6.58 6.06
CA LEU A 210 4.51 -5.40 6.92
C LEU A 210 3.09 -4.82 7.03
N LYS A 211 2.24 -5.05 6.04
CA LYS A 211 0.84 -4.56 6.04
C LYS A 211 0.02 -5.17 7.17
N PHE A 212 0.36 -6.38 7.66
CA PHE A 212 -0.30 -7.00 8.80
C PHE A 212 0.09 -6.37 10.16
N ASP A 213 1.19 -5.64 10.20
CA ASP A 213 1.64 -4.94 11.41
C ASP A 213 1.08 -3.50 11.50
N VAL A 214 0.35 -3.05 10.47
CA VAL A 214 -0.32 -1.75 10.49
C VAL A 214 -1.55 -1.81 11.38
N ALA A 215 -1.44 -1.24 12.56
CA ALA A 215 -2.56 -1.17 13.49
C ALA A 215 -3.57 -0.08 13.09
N PRO A 216 -4.87 -0.31 13.32
CA PRO A 216 -5.88 0.75 13.24
C PRO A 216 -5.53 1.93 14.17
N PRO A 217 -6.04 3.14 13.90
CA PRO A 217 -5.89 4.28 14.80
C PRO A 217 -6.36 3.95 16.23
N ARG A 218 -5.65 4.45 17.25
CA ARG A 218 -5.97 4.16 18.66
C ARG A 218 -7.37 4.58 19.08
N ASP A 219 -7.88 5.64 18.46
CA ASP A 219 -9.20 6.24 18.72
C ASP A 219 -10.28 5.80 17.72
N ILE A 220 -10.03 4.69 16.99
CA ILE A 220 -10.90 4.22 15.92
C ILE A 220 -12.36 4.01 16.38
N ASN A 221 -12.56 3.48 17.58
CA ASN A 221 -13.91 3.28 18.12
C ASN A 221 -14.64 4.61 18.30
N LYS A 222 -13.96 5.66 18.78
CA LYS A 222 -14.55 7.00 18.92
C LYS A 222 -14.85 7.61 17.55
N GLN A 223 -13.92 7.52 16.63
CA GLN A 223 -14.11 8.01 15.24
C GLN A 223 -15.31 7.33 14.58
N SER A 224 -15.38 6.00 14.69
CA SER A 224 -16.46 5.20 14.11
C SER A 224 -17.83 5.48 14.76
N ALA A 225 -17.86 5.65 16.06
CA ALA A 225 -19.09 6.04 16.77
C ALA A 225 -19.59 7.41 16.31
N THR A 226 -18.67 8.37 16.14
CA THR A 226 -19.00 9.70 15.60
C THR A 226 -19.51 9.60 14.15
N LEU A 227 -18.87 8.79 13.31
CA LEU A 227 -19.29 8.53 11.93
C LEU A 227 -20.69 7.89 11.89
N LYS A 228 -20.91 6.84 12.70
CA LYS A 228 -22.20 6.13 12.80
C LYS A 228 -23.33 7.07 13.21
N LYS A 229 -23.08 7.94 14.21
CA LYS A 229 -24.03 8.96 14.66
C LYS A 229 -24.32 9.98 13.56
N HIS A 230 -23.28 10.49 12.89
CA HIS A 230 -23.42 11.46 11.81
C HIS A 230 -24.24 10.90 10.63
N LEU A 231 -24.03 9.64 10.29
CA LEU A 231 -24.73 8.93 9.23
C LEU A 231 -26.11 8.40 9.67
N HIS A 232 -26.57 8.67 10.89
CA HIS A 232 -27.84 8.17 11.46
C HIS A 232 -28.02 6.64 11.38
N LEU A 233 -26.92 5.88 11.38
CA LEU A 233 -26.95 4.42 11.38
C LEU A 233 -27.28 3.90 12.79
N LYS A 234 -28.37 3.15 12.94
CA LYS A 234 -28.81 2.56 14.24
C LYS A 234 -28.68 1.04 14.23
N HIS A 235 -29.59 0.37 13.56
CA HIS A 235 -29.72 -1.09 13.51
C HIS A 235 -29.55 -1.65 12.08
N GLN A 236 -29.24 -0.79 11.12
CA GLN A 236 -29.05 -1.21 9.74
C GLN A 236 -27.80 -2.08 9.61
N LEU A 237 -27.89 -3.09 8.76
CA LEU A 237 -26.76 -3.83 8.27
C LEU A 237 -26.03 -2.98 7.25
N VAL A 238 -24.71 -3.03 7.26
CA VAL A 238 -23.87 -2.18 6.41
C VAL A 238 -23.03 -3.05 5.48
N LEU A 239 -23.24 -2.89 4.17
CA LEU A 239 -22.35 -3.37 3.12
C LEU A 239 -21.42 -2.23 2.70
N LEU A 240 -20.13 -2.42 2.82
CA LEU A 240 -19.11 -1.46 2.38
C LEU A 240 -18.56 -1.85 1.02
N ILE A 241 -18.69 -0.98 0.02
CA ILE A 241 -17.96 -1.11 -1.26
C ILE A 241 -16.63 -0.38 -1.08
N ALA A 242 -15.60 -1.14 -0.74
CA ALA A 242 -14.34 -0.60 -0.24
C ALA A 242 -13.36 -0.27 -1.36
N SER A 243 -13.06 1.00 -1.58
CA SER A 243 -12.09 1.48 -2.58
C SER A 243 -12.44 1.07 -4.01
N SER A 244 -13.69 1.30 -4.43
CA SER A 244 -14.18 0.99 -5.77
C SER A 244 -13.39 1.71 -6.87
N ARG A 245 -13.34 1.09 -8.04
CA ARG A 245 -12.63 1.55 -9.23
C ARG A 245 -13.64 1.96 -10.32
N GLN A 246 -13.11 2.64 -11.33
CA GLN A 246 -13.92 3.12 -12.47
C GLN A 246 -14.77 1.99 -13.08
N ASN A 247 -16.01 2.28 -13.38
CA ASN A 247 -17.03 1.40 -13.94
C ASN A 247 -17.51 0.26 -13.02
N GLU A 248 -16.89 0.02 -11.87
CA GLU A 248 -17.37 -0.99 -10.90
C GLU A 248 -18.64 -0.52 -10.20
N GLU A 249 -18.71 0.78 -9.85
CA GLU A 249 -19.81 1.29 -9.05
C GLU A 249 -21.16 1.14 -9.76
N GLU A 250 -21.21 1.34 -11.08
CA GLU A 250 -22.45 1.22 -11.84
C GLU A 250 -22.96 -0.21 -11.88
N ILE A 251 -22.10 -1.18 -12.21
CA ILE A 251 -22.48 -2.59 -12.27
C ILE A 251 -22.83 -3.16 -10.88
N ILE A 252 -22.11 -2.73 -9.84
CA ILE A 252 -22.42 -3.10 -8.45
C ILE A 252 -23.77 -2.51 -8.04
N LEU A 253 -24.03 -1.23 -8.34
CA LEU A 253 -25.30 -0.58 -8.03
C LEU A 253 -26.46 -1.29 -8.72
N GLN A 254 -26.34 -1.61 -10.00
CA GLN A 254 -27.37 -2.34 -10.75
C GLN A 254 -27.68 -3.70 -10.12
N SER A 255 -26.66 -4.44 -9.68
CA SER A 255 -26.85 -5.72 -8.98
C SER A 255 -27.55 -5.51 -7.63
N LEU A 256 -27.13 -4.49 -6.85
CA LEU A 256 -27.74 -4.20 -5.55
C LEU A 256 -29.19 -3.76 -5.65
N LEU A 257 -29.58 -3.07 -6.72
CA LEU A 257 -30.96 -2.65 -6.95
C LEU A 257 -31.92 -3.83 -7.22
N LYS A 258 -31.40 -4.96 -7.69
CA LYS A 258 -32.18 -6.22 -7.82
C LYS A 258 -32.39 -6.89 -6.46
N LEU A 259 -31.52 -6.60 -5.48
CA LEU A 259 -31.58 -7.20 -4.15
C LEU A 259 -32.68 -6.54 -3.30
N GLN A 260 -33.73 -7.27 -2.99
CA GLN A 260 -34.79 -6.81 -2.07
C GLN A 260 -34.42 -7.10 -0.61
N TYR A 261 -33.27 -6.56 -0.14
CA TYR A 261 -32.81 -6.80 1.22
C TYR A 261 -33.21 -5.63 2.13
N LYS A 262 -34.25 -5.86 2.92
CA LYS A 262 -34.70 -4.87 3.91
C LYS A 262 -33.62 -4.63 4.97
N ASN A 263 -33.50 -3.39 5.45
CA ASN A 263 -32.56 -2.99 6.50
C ASN A 263 -31.06 -3.06 6.12
N LEU A 264 -30.73 -3.07 4.83
CA LEU A 264 -29.35 -2.97 4.33
C LEU A 264 -29.06 -1.54 3.85
N VAL A 265 -27.96 -0.97 4.32
CA VAL A 265 -27.39 0.27 3.81
C VAL A 265 -26.06 -0.04 3.14
N THR A 266 -25.87 0.46 1.93
CA THR A 266 -24.61 0.30 1.20
C THR A 266 -23.80 1.59 1.18
N ILE A 267 -22.54 1.51 1.58
CA ILE A 267 -21.59 2.64 1.55
C ILE A 267 -20.64 2.46 0.36
N PHE A 268 -20.69 3.37 -0.61
CA PHE A 268 -19.70 3.43 -1.69
C PHE A 268 -18.54 4.33 -1.28
N VAL A 269 -17.32 3.79 -1.21
CA VAL A 269 -16.10 4.56 -0.96
C VAL A 269 -15.18 4.43 -2.17
N PRO A 270 -15.21 5.41 -3.11
CA PRO A 270 -14.35 5.39 -4.28
C PRO A 270 -12.86 5.52 -3.91
N ARG A 271 -11.98 4.83 -4.64
CA ARG A 271 -10.52 4.81 -4.39
C ARG A 271 -9.86 6.17 -4.54
N HIS A 272 -10.36 7.03 -5.39
CA HIS A 272 -9.78 8.32 -5.75
C HIS A 272 -10.77 9.46 -5.54
N PRO A 273 -10.36 10.60 -4.93
CA PRO A 273 -11.23 11.75 -4.67
C PRO A 273 -11.86 12.32 -5.94
N GLN A 274 -11.14 12.27 -7.07
CA GLN A 274 -11.63 12.76 -8.36
C GLN A 274 -12.92 12.08 -8.80
N ARG A 275 -13.20 10.87 -8.28
CA ARG A 275 -14.37 10.09 -8.63
C ARG A 275 -15.60 10.33 -7.74
N PHE A 276 -15.45 11.09 -6.66
CA PHE A 276 -16.60 11.37 -5.77
C PHE A 276 -17.77 12.01 -6.51
N LYS A 277 -17.46 13.00 -7.37
CA LYS A 277 -18.47 13.65 -8.19
C LYS A 277 -19.12 12.71 -9.21
N GLU A 278 -18.34 11.84 -9.82
CA GLU A 278 -18.84 10.87 -10.81
C GLU A 278 -19.81 9.89 -10.15
N VAL A 279 -19.46 9.34 -8.97
CA VAL A 279 -20.32 8.40 -8.24
C VAL A 279 -21.57 9.10 -7.68
N GLU A 280 -21.47 10.38 -7.27
CA GLU A 280 -22.64 11.18 -6.92
C GLU A 280 -23.62 11.30 -8.09
N LEU A 281 -23.12 11.62 -9.28
CA LEU A 281 -23.94 11.71 -10.50
C LEU A 281 -24.54 10.36 -10.89
N LEU A 282 -23.81 9.28 -10.69
CA LEU A 282 -24.30 7.92 -10.91
C LEU A 282 -25.50 7.60 -10.01
N LEU A 283 -25.40 7.86 -8.70
CA LEU A 283 -26.49 7.63 -7.75
C LEU A 283 -27.74 8.47 -8.10
N LYS A 284 -27.55 9.71 -8.55
CA LYS A 284 -28.62 10.57 -9.06
C LYS A 284 -29.26 10.03 -10.35
N LYS A 285 -28.45 9.56 -11.30
CA LYS A 285 -28.93 8.93 -12.56
C LYS A 285 -29.89 7.77 -12.28
N TYR A 286 -29.54 6.93 -11.31
CA TYR A 286 -30.39 5.79 -10.91
C TYR A 286 -31.52 6.16 -9.94
N ARG A 287 -31.71 7.44 -9.61
CA ARG A 287 -32.76 7.98 -8.74
C ARG A 287 -32.86 7.28 -7.39
N VAL A 288 -31.73 6.78 -6.86
CA VAL A 288 -31.69 6.12 -5.55
C VAL A 288 -31.67 7.14 -4.41
N SER A 289 -32.22 6.76 -3.25
CA SER A 289 -32.10 7.59 -2.06
C SER A 289 -30.72 7.43 -1.43
N PHE A 290 -29.96 8.52 -1.38
CA PHE A 290 -28.62 8.51 -0.81
C PHE A 290 -28.31 9.79 -0.03
N ILE A 291 -27.28 9.68 0.82
CA ILE A 291 -26.63 10.78 1.54
C ILE A 291 -25.13 10.76 1.27
N LYS A 292 -24.45 11.87 1.53
CA LYS A 292 -22.99 11.97 1.45
C LYS A 292 -22.37 12.08 2.84
N ARG A 293 -21.18 11.50 2.99
CA ARG A 293 -20.41 11.68 4.23
C ARG A 293 -20.08 13.15 4.49
N SER A 294 -19.88 13.94 3.43
CA SER A 294 -19.56 15.38 3.50
C SER A 294 -20.78 16.26 3.84
N ASP A 295 -21.99 15.73 3.83
CA ASP A 295 -23.19 16.53 4.14
C ASP A 295 -23.15 17.01 5.60
N LYS A 296 -23.18 18.33 5.80
CA LYS A 296 -23.14 18.94 7.15
C LYS A 296 -24.38 18.61 7.99
N LYS A 297 -25.54 18.51 7.35
CA LYS A 297 -26.82 18.15 7.99
C LYS A 297 -27.50 17.07 7.16
N ILE A 298 -27.63 15.89 7.72
CA ILE A 298 -28.34 14.78 7.11
C ILE A 298 -29.79 14.86 7.56
N LYS A 299 -30.69 14.98 6.60
CA LYS A 299 -32.15 14.97 6.89
C LYS A 299 -32.54 13.57 7.38
N ASN A 300 -33.43 13.51 8.37
CA ASN A 300 -33.94 12.24 8.90
C ASN A 300 -34.97 11.60 7.93
N LYS A 301 -34.50 11.27 6.71
CA LYS A 301 -35.26 10.56 5.68
C LYS A 301 -34.64 9.19 5.45
N PRO A 302 -35.43 8.16 5.13
CA PRO A 302 -34.91 6.86 4.76
C PRO A 302 -33.96 6.97 3.57
N TYR A 303 -32.80 6.28 3.64
CA TYR A 303 -31.84 6.16 2.55
C TYR A 303 -31.30 4.74 2.49
N GLN A 304 -30.91 4.31 1.30
CA GLN A 304 -30.34 2.98 1.06
C GLN A 304 -28.84 3.05 0.79
N PHE A 305 -28.36 4.20 0.31
CA PHE A 305 -26.97 4.37 -0.09
C PHE A 305 -26.31 5.53 0.62
N ILE A 306 -25.00 5.39 0.82
CA ILE A 306 -24.13 6.45 1.34
C ILE A 306 -22.96 6.59 0.38
N LEU A 307 -22.65 7.80 -0.04
CA LEU A 307 -21.41 8.12 -0.69
C LEU A 307 -20.38 8.52 0.37
N GLY A 308 -19.37 7.70 0.56
CA GLY A 308 -18.20 7.97 1.40
C GLY A 308 -17.19 8.84 0.66
N ASP A 309 -17.49 10.12 0.52
CA ASP A 309 -16.73 11.14 -0.20
C ASP A 309 -15.68 11.81 0.70
N SER A 310 -14.95 11.00 1.46
CA SER A 310 -13.89 11.44 2.37
C SER A 310 -12.62 10.63 2.20
N MET A 311 -11.48 11.23 2.57
CA MET A 311 -10.18 10.56 2.57
C MET A 311 -9.70 10.29 4.00
N GLY A 312 -8.97 9.18 4.16
CA GLY A 312 -8.36 8.84 5.46
C GLY A 312 -9.29 8.15 6.46
N GLU A 313 -10.58 7.97 6.17
CA GLU A 313 -11.58 7.40 7.07
C GLU A 313 -11.87 5.90 6.83
N MET A 314 -11.06 5.19 6.02
CA MET A 314 -11.35 3.80 5.62
C MET A 314 -11.51 2.86 6.82
N TYR A 315 -10.67 2.98 7.85
CA TYR A 315 -10.81 2.19 9.08
C TYR A 315 -12.14 2.45 9.79
N SER A 316 -12.65 3.70 9.79
CA SER A 316 -13.95 4.04 10.36
C SER A 316 -15.09 3.40 9.57
N TYR A 317 -14.99 3.37 8.23
CA TYR A 317 -15.97 2.68 7.39
C TYR A 317 -15.94 1.17 7.63
N TYR A 318 -14.77 0.56 7.72
CA TYR A 318 -14.69 -0.86 8.07
C TYR A 318 -15.31 -1.12 9.46
N ASN A 319 -15.00 -0.30 10.47
CA ASN A 319 -15.48 -0.54 11.83
C ASN A 319 -17.01 -0.47 11.97
N ILE A 320 -17.72 0.21 11.07
CA ILE A 320 -19.20 0.26 11.05
C ILE A 320 -19.82 -0.75 10.07
N ALA A 321 -19.00 -1.43 9.24
CA ALA A 321 -19.46 -2.38 8.24
C ALA A 321 -19.65 -3.79 8.81
N ASN A 322 -20.65 -4.50 8.29
CA ASN A 322 -20.81 -5.93 8.55
C ASN A 322 -20.01 -6.79 7.55
N ILE A 323 -19.94 -6.35 6.30
CA ILE A 323 -19.25 -7.01 5.19
C ILE A 323 -18.64 -5.94 4.28
N ALA A 324 -17.49 -6.24 3.66
CA ALA A 324 -16.91 -5.40 2.64
C ALA A 324 -16.80 -6.14 1.30
N LEU A 325 -17.35 -5.56 0.22
CA LEU A 325 -17.02 -5.93 -1.14
C LEU A 325 -15.78 -5.14 -1.57
N MET A 326 -14.71 -5.84 -1.87
CA MET A 326 -13.43 -5.21 -2.19
C MET A 326 -13.41 -4.66 -3.61
N GLY A 327 -13.22 -3.37 -3.75
CA GLY A 327 -13.10 -2.71 -5.04
C GLY A 327 -11.87 -3.18 -5.84
N GLY A 328 -11.95 -3.06 -7.16
CA GLY A 328 -10.92 -3.53 -8.07
C GLY A 328 -10.88 -5.04 -8.22
N THR A 329 -11.86 -5.76 -7.67
CA THR A 329 -11.93 -7.23 -7.78
C THR A 329 -12.98 -7.71 -8.77
N ILE A 330 -13.98 -6.91 -9.06
CA ILE A 330 -15.05 -7.23 -10.01
C ILE A 330 -14.56 -7.02 -11.45
N LEU A 331 -13.90 -5.89 -11.71
CA LEU A 331 -13.21 -5.63 -12.97
C LEU A 331 -11.70 -5.86 -12.80
N PRO A 332 -10.93 -6.03 -13.91
CA PRO A 332 -9.54 -6.50 -13.86
C PRO A 332 -8.54 -5.44 -13.38
N TYR A 333 -8.80 -4.85 -12.20
CA TYR A 333 -7.88 -3.94 -11.51
C TYR A 333 -6.97 -4.64 -10.48
N GLY A 334 -7.23 -5.93 -10.17
CA GLY A 334 -6.38 -6.76 -9.32
C GLY A 334 -6.63 -6.66 -7.83
N GLY A 335 -7.71 -5.99 -7.42
CA GLY A 335 -8.11 -5.87 -6.01
C GLY A 335 -7.40 -4.74 -5.24
N GLN A 336 -7.99 -4.37 -4.11
CA GLN A 336 -7.49 -3.42 -3.13
C GLN A 336 -7.07 -4.13 -1.83
N ASN A 337 -6.50 -3.37 -0.88
CA ASN A 337 -5.97 -3.91 0.38
C ASN A 337 -7.10 -4.46 1.28
N LEU A 338 -7.21 -5.79 1.36
CA LEU A 338 -8.18 -6.46 2.24
C LEU A 338 -7.67 -6.65 3.69
N ILE A 339 -6.38 -6.43 3.93
CA ILE A 339 -5.78 -6.59 5.27
C ILE A 339 -6.39 -5.58 6.24
N GLU A 340 -6.69 -4.35 5.79
CA GLU A 340 -7.35 -3.34 6.62
C GLU A 340 -8.76 -3.79 7.07
N SER A 341 -9.50 -4.48 6.20
CA SER A 341 -10.80 -5.08 6.52
C SER A 341 -10.65 -6.17 7.59
N MET A 342 -9.70 -7.09 7.39
CA MET A 342 -9.44 -8.17 8.35
C MET A 342 -8.94 -7.64 9.70
N ALA A 343 -8.13 -6.58 9.71
CA ALA A 343 -7.68 -5.91 10.94
C ALA A 343 -8.85 -5.33 11.75
N MET A 344 -9.96 -5.01 11.09
CA MET A 344 -11.22 -4.57 11.71
C MET A 344 -12.21 -5.73 11.91
N SER A 345 -11.78 -6.97 11.70
CA SER A 345 -12.63 -8.16 11.78
C SER A 345 -13.87 -8.09 10.86
N VAL A 346 -13.71 -7.49 9.68
CA VAL A 346 -14.78 -7.37 8.68
C VAL A 346 -14.56 -8.37 7.56
N PRO A 347 -15.47 -9.35 7.39
CA PRO A 347 -15.39 -10.34 6.31
C PRO A 347 -15.49 -9.69 4.93
N VAL A 348 -14.83 -10.30 3.95
CA VAL A 348 -14.74 -9.75 2.60
C VAL A 348 -15.48 -10.58 1.56
N ILE A 349 -16.07 -9.88 0.59
CA ILE A 349 -16.48 -10.45 -0.70
C ILE A 349 -15.45 -10.01 -1.74
N LEU A 350 -14.94 -10.95 -2.49
CA LEU A 350 -13.93 -10.75 -3.53
C LEU A 350 -14.50 -11.17 -4.88
N GLY A 351 -14.28 -10.38 -5.92
CA GLY A 351 -14.51 -10.80 -7.29
C GLY A 351 -13.38 -11.68 -7.84
N PRO A 352 -13.39 -12.01 -9.15
CA PRO A 352 -12.42 -12.89 -9.77
C PRO A 352 -11.00 -12.30 -9.85
N HIS A 353 -10.86 -10.99 -9.83
CA HIS A 353 -9.60 -10.29 -10.10
C HIS A 353 -8.89 -9.86 -8.83
N THR A 354 -8.02 -10.72 -8.27
CA THR A 354 -7.30 -10.44 -7.00
C THR A 354 -5.78 -10.53 -7.12
N TYR A 355 -5.22 -10.38 -8.33
CA TYR A 355 -3.79 -10.63 -8.60
C TYR A 355 -2.83 -9.68 -7.83
N ASN A 356 -3.28 -8.49 -7.39
CA ASN A 356 -2.46 -7.63 -6.54
C ASN A 356 -2.34 -8.12 -5.09
N PHE A 357 -3.28 -8.96 -4.65
CA PHE A 357 -3.37 -9.51 -3.30
C PHE A 357 -3.66 -11.01 -3.33
N TYR A 358 -3.11 -11.71 -4.33
CA TYR A 358 -3.46 -13.11 -4.66
C TYR A 358 -3.38 -14.03 -3.44
N ASP A 359 -2.22 -14.07 -2.78
CA ASP A 359 -1.98 -14.99 -1.67
C ASP A 359 -2.92 -14.70 -0.48
N VAL A 360 -3.03 -13.44 -0.07
CA VAL A 360 -3.91 -13.03 1.05
C VAL A 360 -5.39 -13.24 0.71
N SER A 361 -5.78 -13.02 -0.55
CA SER A 361 -7.15 -13.26 -1.02
C SER A 361 -7.52 -14.73 -0.97
N ASN A 362 -6.63 -15.61 -1.42
CA ASN A 362 -6.86 -17.06 -1.36
C ASN A 362 -6.88 -17.58 0.07
N GLU A 363 -6.00 -17.06 0.92
CA GLU A 363 -6.00 -17.40 2.34
C GLU A 363 -7.31 -16.97 3.03
N ALA A 364 -7.79 -15.74 2.76
CA ALA A 364 -9.05 -15.25 3.30
C ALA A 364 -10.25 -16.13 2.91
N ILE A 365 -10.23 -16.68 1.69
CA ILE A 365 -11.28 -17.60 1.22
C ILE A 365 -11.13 -18.97 1.89
N HIS A 366 -9.91 -19.52 1.94
CA HIS A 366 -9.62 -20.82 2.48
C HIS A 366 -9.95 -20.93 3.98
N THR A 367 -9.63 -19.89 4.73
CA THR A 367 -9.90 -19.79 6.19
C THR A 367 -11.34 -19.42 6.52
N GLY A 368 -12.12 -19.00 5.52
CA GLY A 368 -13.49 -18.54 5.72
C GLY A 368 -13.61 -17.08 6.20
N ALA A 369 -12.57 -16.28 6.12
CA ALA A 369 -12.63 -14.84 6.38
C ALA A 369 -13.33 -14.05 5.24
N GLY A 370 -13.53 -14.68 4.08
CA GLY A 370 -14.21 -14.10 2.93
C GLY A 370 -14.79 -15.14 1.99
N LEU A 371 -15.52 -14.66 0.99
CA LEU A 371 -16.02 -15.47 -0.12
C LEU A 371 -15.63 -14.86 -1.46
N ARG A 372 -15.40 -15.69 -2.47
CA ARG A 372 -15.21 -15.26 -3.85
C ARG A 372 -16.50 -15.44 -4.63
N ILE A 373 -16.88 -14.44 -5.40
CA ILE A 373 -17.94 -14.49 -6.41
C ILE A 373 -17.31 -14.39 -7.79
N GLN A 374 -17.88 -15.08 -8.76
CA GLN A 374 -17.46 -14.98 -10.16
C GLN A 374 -18.27 -13.91 -10.89
N THR A 375 -19.52 -13.74 -10.53
CA THR A 375 -20.43 -12.73 -11.07
C THR A 375 -21.15 -11.96 -9.95
N LEU A 376 -21.63 -10.76 -10.26
CA LEU A 376 -22.38 -9.96 -9.29
C LEU A 376 -23.76 -10.53 -8.97
N ASP A 377 -24.33 -11.36 -9.83
CA ASP A 377 -25.63 -12.03 -9.57
C ASP A 377 -25.55 -13.00 -8.40
N GLU A 378 -24.34 -13.49 -8.08
CA GLU A 378 -24.13 -14.32 -6.89
C GLU A 378 -24.31 -13.55 -5.57
N LEU A 379 -24.28 -12.22 -5.58
CA LEU A 379 -24.51 -11.39 -4.38
C LEU A 379 -25.85 -11.69 -3.72
N GLU A 380 -26.88 -11.98 -4.51
CA GLU A 380 -28.21 -12.32 -4.02
C GLU A 380 -28.19 -13.52 -3.07
N LYS A 381 -27.38 -14.53 -3.40
CA LYS A 381 -27.24 -15.76 -2.59
C LYS A 381 -26.23 -15.62 -1.47
N VAL A 382 -25.12 -14.93 -1.75
CA VAL A 382 -23.97 -14.82 -0.84
C VAL A 382 -24.23 -13.85 0.31
N LEU A 383 -24.82 -12.68 0.03
CA LEU A 383 -24.99 -11.62 1.01
C LEU A 383 -25.88 -12.00 2.19
N PRO A 384 -27.10 -12.58 1.98
CA PRO A 384 -27.96 -13.01 3.09
C PRO A 384 -27.29 -14.09 3.95
N ARG A 385 -26.52 -14.99 3.33
CA ARG A 385 -25.80 -16.06 4.04
C ARG A 385 -24.68 -15.47 4.93
N MET A 386 -23.89 -14.53 4.41
CA MET A 386 -22.82 -13.90 5.17
C MET A 386 -23.32 -13.00 6.29
N LEU A 387 -24.51 -12.39 6.14
CA LEU A 387 -25.11 -11.50 7.14
C LEU A 387 -25.78 -12.23 8.32
N LYS A 388 -25.94 -13.57 8.26
CA LYS A 388 -26.43 -14.34 9.41
C LYS A 388 -25.47 -14.20 10.60
N PRO A 389 -26.00 -13.98 11.85
CA PRO A 389 -25.16 -13.78 13.03
C PRO A 389 -24.12 -14.89 13.25
N SER A 390 -24.50 -16.16 13.04
CA SER A 390 -23.60 -17.31 13.15
C SER A 390 -22.47 -17.30 12.11
N SER A 391 -22.76 -16.91 10.87
CA SER A 391 -21.75 -16.75 9.83
C SER A 391 -20.81 -15.59 10.15
N GLN A 392 -21.35 -14.46 10.57
CA GLN A 392 -20.58 -13.29 10.98
C GLN A 392 -19.57 -13.61 12.07
N LEU A 393 -19.97 -14.36 13.10
CA LEU A 393 -19.07 -14.75 14.20
C LEU A 393 -17.92 -15.61 13.70
N LYS A 394 -18.21 -16.63 12.89
CA LYS A 394 -17.19 -17.53 12.30
C LYS A 394 -16.21 -16.77 11.41
N MET A 395 -16.73 -15.92 10.52
CA MET A 395 -15.90 -15.16 9.58
C MET A 395 -15.02 -14.10 10.28
N LYS A 396 -15.55 -13.43 11.30
CA LYS A 396 -14.78 -12.49 12.13
C LYS A 396 -13.64 -13.19 12.88
N LYS A 397 -13.88 -14.39 13.41
CA LYS A 397 -12.84 -15.21 14.04
C LYS A 397 -11.74 -15.56 13.04
N ALA A 398 -12.10 -15.99 11.83
CA ALA A 398 -11.15 -16.29 10.76
C ALA A 398 -10.31 -15.06 10.35
N CYS A 399 -10.91 -13.86 10.29
CA CYS A 399 -10.15 -12.61 10.09
C CYS A 399 -9.07 -12.43 11.17
N GLY A 400 -9.42 -12.64 12.44
CA GLY A 400 -8.47 -12.55 13.57
C GLY A 400 -7.34 -13.58 13.49
N GLU A 401 -7.65 -14.81 13.10
CA GLU A 401 -6.66 -15.89 12.93
C GLU A 401 -5.63 -15.55 11.85
N ILE A 402 -6.05 -15.04 10.68
CA ILE A 402 -5.13 -14.59 9.64
C ILE A 402 -4.25 -13.45 10.15
N MET A 403 -4.84 -12.46 10.83
CA MET A 403 -4.07 -11.34 11.35
C MET A 403 -3.00 -11.80 12.33
N LEU A 404 -3.33 -12.68 13.26
CA LEU A 404 -2.38 -13.23 14.23
C LEU A 404 -1.27 -14.06 13.58
N ALA A 405 -1.59 -14.84 12.56
CA ALA A 405 -0.62 -15.68 11.86
C ALA A 405 0.46 -14.88 11.10
N HIS A 406 0.10 -13.68 10.64
CA HIS A 406 0.99 -12.85 9.80
C HIS A 406 1.63 -11.66 10.51
N GLN A 407 1.22 -11.33 11.72
CA GLN A 407 1.82 -10.25 12.52
C GLN A 407 3.29 -10.55 12.89
N GLY A 408 4.05 -9.48 13.13
CA GLY A 408 5.42 -9.57 13.62
C GLY A 408 6.51 -9.45 12.55
N ALA A 409 6.14 -9.24 11.29
CA ALA A 409 7.11 -9.00 10.19
C ALA A 409 8.08 -7.84 10.52
N THR A 410 7.57 -6.75 11.07
CA THR A 410 8.36 -5.59 11.51
C THR A 410 9.43 -5.98 12.52
N LEU A 411 9.05 -6.75 13.54
CA LEU A 411 9.98 -7.15 14.59
C LEU A 411 11.06 -8.12 14.06
N LYS A 412 10.67 -9.07 13.22
CA LYS A 412 11.59 -10.01 12.55
C LYS A 412 12.63 -9.26 11.71
N ILE A 413 12.18 -8.28 10.90
CA ILE A 413 13.07 -7.46 10.08
C ILE A 413 14.04 -6.67 10.96
N VAL A 414 13.56 -5.97 11.98
CA VAL A 414 14.42 -5.17 12.87
C VAL A 414 15.43 -6.04 13.62
N ASN A 415 15.04 -7.25 14.07
CA ASN A 415 15.95 -8.16 14.73
C ASN A 415 17.02 -8.71 13.77
N LYS A 416 16.65 -8.97 12.50
CA LYS A 416 17.59 -9.44 11.48
C LYS A 416 18.68 -8.42 11.17
N ILE A 417 18.36 -7.15 11.14
CA ILE A 417 19.32 -6.08 10.80
C ILE A 417 20.08 -5.53 12.02
N LYS A 418 19.66 -5.91 13.26
CA LYS A 418 20.24 -5.39 14.51
C LYS A 418 21.75 -5.54 14.58
N SER A 419 22.30 -6.64 14.08
CA SER A 419 23.74 -6.91 14.09
C SER A 419 24.54 -6.02 13.16
N MET A 420 23.90 -5.19 12.32
CA MET A 420 24.52 -4.30 11.34
C MET A 420 24.43 -2.82 11.74
N ILE A 421 23.77 -2.50 12.81
CA ILE A 421 23.58 -1.17 13.43
C ILE A 421 24.27 -1.15 14.78
#